data_a09b0c97094fe7f0de055d595f96e5bd
#
_entry.id   a09b0c97094fe7f0de055d595f96e5bd
#
_cell.length_a   1.000
_cell.length_b   1.000
_cell.length_c   1.000
_cell.angle_alpha   90.00
_cell.angle_beta   90.00
_cell.angle_gamma   90.00
#
_symmetry.space_group_name_H-M   'P 1'
#
loop_
_entity.id
_entity.type
_entity.pdbx_description
1 polymer ?
#
loop_
_entity_poly.entity_id
_entity_poly.type
_entity_poly.pdbx_seq_one_letter_code
_entity_poly.pdbx_strand_id
1 'polypeptide(L)'
;RGYMLKVEFIKYLKKEKTSFSWGIIPVFLFLQAISVLSIRGGLGTIPNNQSVAYFSNDNSLNNASLNSVWNYFYFIFTGDDLSYSEFELYSEQELNQFKKSLVHSGLPVLNLLKESAKEPNVVFIVLESWASDVVSCLNSKEVLTPYFDSLSKEGLLFTNCFATGVRTDKGISAVLSGFPAQSDASAIMYPEKSLKLPSLLKEFDGYSSLFVYGGDPSFANMKIYIQNMGF
;
A
#
# COMPACT_ATOMS: atom_id res chain seq x y z
N ARG A 1 24.03 -48.96 31.15
CA ARG A 1 24.91 -48.09 30.32
C ARG A 1 24.37 -46.65 30.21
N GLY A 2 23.07 -46.44 30.00
CA GLY A 2 22.48 -45.11 29.89
C GLY A 2 22.50 -44.26 31.17
N TYR A 3 22.46 -44.89 32.33
CA TYR A 3 22.48 -44.20 33.62
C TYR A 3 23.87 -43.60 33.95
N MET A 4 24.94 -44.32 33.59
CA MET A 4 26.31 -43.83 33.76
C MET A 4 26.63 -42.63 32.88
N LEU A 5 26.17 -42.62 31.62
CA LEU A 5 26.33 -41.47 30.70
C LEU A 5 25.59 -40.21 31.19
N LYS A 6 24.42 -40.40 31.80
CA LYS A 6 23.64 -39.29 32.36
C LYS A 6 24.34 -38.68 33.60
N VAL A 7 24.95 -39.52 34.44
CA VAL A 7 25.68 -39.05 35.63
C VAL A 7 26.97 -38.34 35.25
N GLU A 8 27.70 -38.80 34.23
CA GLU A 8 28.91 -38.13 33.73
C GLU A 8 28.57 -36.81 33.04
N PHE A 9 27.50 -36.74 32.25
CA PHE A 9 27.04 -35.51 31.64
C PHE A 9 26.63 -34.47 32.69
N ILE A 10 25.91 -34.86 33.73
CA ILE A 10 25.55 -33.97 34.85
C ILE A 10 26.80 -33.53 35.64
N LYS A 11 27.79 -34.42 35.82
CA LYS A 11 29.08 -34.05 36.42
C LYS A 11 29.90 -33.10 35.57
N TYR A 12 29.86 -33.27 34.23
CA TYR A 12 30.49 -32.36 33.26
C TYR A 12 29.87 -30.98 33.34
N LEU A 13 28.53 -30.87 33.32
CA LEU A 13 27.80 -29.60 33.46
C LEU A 13 28.01 -28.93 34.85
N LYS A 14 28.25 -29.74 35.92
CA LYS A 14 28.56 -29.20 37.25
C LYS A 14 30.02 -28.77 37.43
N LYS A 15 30.94 -29.26 36.61
CA LYS A 15 32.37 -28.97 36.74
C LYS A 15 32.77 -27.65 36.06
N GLU A 16 32.02 -27.19 35.11
CA GLU A 16 32.19 -25.84 34.60
C GLU A 16 31.42 -24.85 35.49
N LYS A 17 32.05 -24.40 36.57
CA LYS A 17 31.74 -23.08 37.11
C LYS A 17 32.17 -22.07 36.08
N THR A 18 31.34 -21.89 35.03
CA THR A 18 31.49 -20.75 34.16
C THR A 18 31.27 -19.53 35.06
N SER A 19 32.33 -18.86 35.42
CA SER A 19 32.26 -17.57 36.07
C SER A 19 31.54 -16.69 35.06
N PHE A 20 30.27 -16.36 35.33
CA PHE A 20 29.47 -15.47 34.46
C PHE A 20 30.23 -14.15 34.38
N SER A 21 30.82 -13.88 33.24
CA SER A 21 31.50 -12.62 33.01
C SER A 21 30.44 -11.55 32.68
N TRP A 22 30.24 -10.63 33.59
CA TRP A 22 29.33 -9.47 33.38
C TRP A 22 29.64 -8.69 32.10
N GLY A 23 30.88 -8.79 31.57
CA GLY A 23 31.27 -8.21 30.31
C GLY A 23 30.57 -8.79 29.06
N ILE A 24 29.95 -9.99 29.19
CA ILE A 24 29.18 -10.61 28.08
C ILE A 24 27.85 -9.89 27.86
N ILE A 25 27.26 -9.31 28.91
CA ILE A 25 25.95 -8.64 28.81
C ILE A 25 25.98 -7.49 27.80
N PRO A 26 26.89 -6.50 27.87
CA PRO A 26 26.94 -5.42 26.89
C PRO A 26 27.20 -5.92 25.47
N VAL A 27 28.03 -6.94 25.29
CA VAL A 27 28.26 -7.56 23.98
C VAL A 27 26.97 -8.20 23.44
N PHE A 28 26.26 -8.93 24.27
CA PHE A 28 25.00 -9.56 23.89
C PHE A 28 23.96 -8.50 23.51
N LEU A 29 23.80 -7.45 24.31
CA LEU A 29 22.86 -6.35 24.02
C LEU A 29 23.23 -5.62 22.74
N PHE A 30 24.52 -5.42 22.47
CA PHE A 30 25.01 -4.81 21.23
C PHE A 30 24.68 -5.68 20.00
N LEU A 31 24.90 -6.99 20.09
CA LEU A 31 24.55 -7.91 19.01
C LEU A 31 23.03 -7.97 18.78
N GLN A 32 22.23 -7.91 19.84
CA GLN A 32 20.76 -7.83 19.71
C GLN A 32 20.34 -6.52 19.03
N ALA A 33 20.95 -5.39 19.40
CA ALA A 33 20.65 -4.11 18.75
C ALA A 33 20.99 -4.14 17.25
N ILE A 34 22.14 -4.72 16.86
CA ILE A 34 22.50 -4.91 15.44
C ILE A 34 21.48 -5.81 14.74
N SER A 35 21.05 -6.90 15.38
CA SER A 35 20.08 -7.82 14.80
C SER A 35 18.74 -7.13 14.55
N VAL A 36 18.25 -6.35 15.51
CA VAL A 36 17.01 -5.56 15.35
C VAL A 36 17.14 -4.54 14.24
N LEU A 37 18.26 -3.82 14.16
CA LEU A 37 18.51 -2.86 13.07
C LEU A 37 18.58 -3.54 11.70
N SER A 38 19.16 -4.73 11.63
CA SER A 38 19.25 -5.51 10.39
C SER A 38 17.86 -5.96 9.90
N ILE A 39 17.02 -6.43 10.82
CA ILE A 39 15.64 -6.84 10.52
C ILE A 39 14.83 -5.62 10.07
N ARG A 40 15.01 -4.46 10.73
CA ARG A 40 14.34 -3.22 10.40
C ARG A 40 14.79 -2.63 9.06
N GLY A 41 15.98 -2.96 8.58
CA GLY A 41 16.56 -2.38 7.35
C GLY A 41 17.38 -1.12 7.56
N GLY A 42 17.86 -0.87 8.79
CA GLY A 42 18.72 0.27 9.13
C GLY A 42 18.04 1.37 9.94
N LEU A 43 18.62 2.57 9.88
CA LEU A 43 18.19 3.75 10.65
C LEU A 43 17.21 4.65 9.89
N GLY A 44 16.81 4.30 8.67
CA GLY A 44 15.88 5.06 7.87
C GLY A 44 14.50 5.21 8.54
N THR A 45 13.71 6.17 8.08
CA THR A 45 12.35 6.42 8.60
C THR A 45 11.38 5.30 8.27
N ILE A 46 11.58 4.64 7.13
CA ILE A 46 10.71 3.56 6.64
C ILE A 46 11.37 2.21 6.99
N PRO A 47 10.70 1.35 7.78
CA PRO A 47 11.18 -0.01 8.02
C PRO A 47 11.05 -0.85 6.75
N ASN A 48 11.84 -1.92 6.66
CA ASN A 48 11.73 -2.90 5.58
C ASN A 48 10.29 -3.42 5.47
N ASN A 49 9.81 -3.46 4.22
CA ASN A 49 8.56 -4.10 3.84
C ASN A 49 8.77 -4.87 2.53
N GLN A 50 7.73 -5.52 2.04
CA GLN A 50 7.82 -6.32 0.81
C GLN A 50 8.21 -5.48 -0.42
N SER A 51 7.81 -4.20 -0.48
CA SER A 51 8.11 -3.31 -1.62
C SER A 51 9.60 -3.10 -1.86
N VAL A 52 10.44 -3.24 -0.84
CA VAL A 52 11.90 -3.11 -0.97
C VAL A 52 12.49 -4.18 -1.89
N ALA A 53 11.90 -5.37 -1.90
CA ALA A 53 12.34 -6.49 -2.72
C ALA A 53 11.86 -6.39 -4.18
N TYR A 54 10.89 -5.54 -4.47
CA TYR A 54 10.34 -5.37 -5.82
C TYR A 54 11.26 -4.48 -6.67
N PHE A 55 11.89 -5.07 -7.66
CA PHE A 55 12.86 -4.41 -8.55
C PHE A 55 12.58 -4.60 -10.04
N SER A 56 11.66 -5.50 -10.41
CA SER A 56 11.35 -5.88 -11.78
C SER A 56 9.86 -5.73 -12.07
N ASN A 57 9.51 -5.60 -13.34
CA ASN A 57 8.12 -5.70 -13.80
C ASN A 57 7.63 -7.18 -13.85
N ASP A 58 8.52 -8.15 -13.64
CA ASP A 58 8.16 -9.56 -13.52
C ASP A 58 7.94 -9.93 -12.05
N ASN A 59 6.70 -10.24 -11.73
CA ASN A 59 6.31 -10.65 -10.38
C ASN A 59 6.99 -11.93 -9.90
N SER A 60 7.39 -12.84 -10.80
CA SER A 60 8.10 -14.07 -10.45
C SER A 60 9.49 -13.74 -9.90
N LEU A 61 10.19 -12.78 -10.53
CA LEU A 61 11.48 -12.31 -10.06
C LEU A 61 11.38 -11.56 -8.73
N ASN A 62 10.36 -10.73 -8.57
CA ASN A 62 10.10 -10.01 -7.33
C ASN A 62 9.82 -10.98 -6.17
N ASN A 63 8.96 -11.97 -6.39
CA ASN A 63 8.65 -12.99 -5.39
C ASN A 63 9.88 -13.85 -5.05
N ALA A 64 10.73 -14.17 -6.02
CA ALA A 64 11.97 -14.92 -5.78
C ALA A 64 13.00 -14.13 -4.95
N SER A 65 12.94 -12.79 -4.98
CA SER A 65 13.83 -11.91 -4.21
C SER A 65 13.42 -11.73 -2.74
N LEU A 66 12.17 -12.06 -2.41
CA LEU A 66 11.67 -11.98 -1.04
C LEU A 66 12.37 -13.01 -0.14
N ASN A 67 12.93 -12.55 0.97
CA ASN A 67 13.42 -13.45 2.00
C ASN A 67 12.26 -14.23 2.62
N SER A 68 12.19 -15.53 2.37
CA SER A 68 11.06 -16.38 2.80
C SER A 68 10.88 -16.45 4.31
N VAL A 69 11.99 -16.42 5.07
CA VAL A 69 11.96 -16.46 6.54
C VAL A 69 11.40 -15.13 7.07
N TRP A 70 11.93 -14.01 6.56
CA TRP A 70 11.43 -12.69 6.94
C TRP A 70 9.95 -12.53 6.60
N ASN A 71 9.56 -12.94 5.39
CA ASN A 71 8.19 -12.83 4.90
C ASN A 71 7.21 -13.68 5.74
N TYR A 72 7.63 -14.90 6.13
CA TYR A 72 6.85 -15.76 7.01
C TYR A 72 6.55 -15.08 8.36
N PHE A 73 7.58 -14.55 9.03
CA PHE A 73 7.37 -13.83 10.29
C PHE A 73 6.60 -12.52 10.10
N TYR A 74 6.85 -11.82 9.01
CA TYR A 74 6.07 -10.63 8.67
C TYR A 74 4.57 -10.95 8.64
N PHE A 75 4.16 -11.99 7.94
CA PHE A 75 2.76 -12.42 7.89
C PHE A 75 2.20 -12.83 9.26
N ILE A 76 2.97 -13.51 10.08
CA ILE A 76 2.51 -13.90 11.43
C ILE A 76 2.26 -12.67 12.32
N PHE A 77 3.12 -11.65 12.21
CA PHE A 77 3.04 -10.49 13.11
C PHE A 77 2.20 -9.34 12.56
N THR A 78 1.99 -9.27 11.25
CA THR A 78 1.23 -8.18 10.61
C THR A 78 -0.01 -8.67 9.89
N GLY A 79 -0.16 -9.97 9.70
CA GLY A 79 -1.33 -10.57 9.08
C GLY A 79 -2.54 -10.38 9.98
N ASP A 80 -3.24 -9.29 9.77
CA ASP A 80 -4.62 -9.20 10.21
C ASP A 80 -5.39 -10.25 9.43
N ASP A 81 -5.88 -11.22 10.16
CA ASP A 81 -6.84 -12.20 9.65
C ASP A 81 -8.16 -11.47 9.38
N LEU A 82 -8.17 -10.69 8.29
CA LEU A 82 -9.42 -10.19 7.72
C LEU A 82 -10.13 -11.38 7.09
N SER A 83 -10.50 -12.34 7.93
CA SER A 83 -11.49 -13.32 7.57
C SER A 83 -12.82 -12.60 7.55
N TYR A 84 -13.18 -12.13 6.37
CA TYR A 84 -14.50 -11.51 6.11
C TYR A 84 -15.68 -12.43 6.43
N SER A 85 -15.43 -13.69 6.79
CA SER A 85 -16.45 -14.67 7.15
C SER A 85 -17.19 -14.36 8.47
N GLU A 86 -16.59 -13.53 9.34
CA GLU A 86 -17.23 -13.15 10.61
C GLU A 86 -18.20 -11.97 10.47
N PHE A 87 -18.26 -11.31 9.31
CA PHE A 87 -19.06 -10.11 9.07
C PHE A 87 -19.99 -10.23 7.86
N GLU A 88 -20.56 -11.41 7.61
CA GLU A 88 -21.68 -11.50 6.67
C GLU A 88 -22.94 -10.87 7.28
N LEU A 89 -22.91 -9.51 7.35
CA LEU A 89 -24.04 -8.72 7.85
C LEU A 89 -25.21 -8.67 6.86
N TYR A 90 -24.98 -9.03 5.61
CA TYR A 90 -25.95 -8.93 4.53
C TYR A 90 -25.95 -10.19 3.67
N SER A 91 -27.13 -10.65 3.30
CA SER A 91 -27.29 -11.72 2.31
C SER A 91 -26.80 -11.28 0.93
N GLU A 92 -26.45 -12.23 0.06
CA GLU A 92 -26.08 -11.92 -1.34
C GLU A 92 -27.18 -11.14 -2.09
N GLN A 93 -28.44 -11.37 -1.76
CA GLN A 93 -29.57 -10.67 -2.37
C GLN A 93 -29.60 -9.19 -1.97
N GLU A 94 -29.37 -8.88 -0.71
CA GLU A 94 -29.28 -7.51 -0.20
C GLU A 94 -28.08 -6.79 -0.79
N LEU A 95 -26.92 -7.46 -0.86
CA LEU A 95 -25.71 -6.92 -1.50
C LEU A 95 -25.94 -6.61 -2.99
N ASN A 96 -26.65 -7.48 -3.71
CA ASN A 96 -26.97 -7.27 -5.12
C ASN A 96 -27.97 -6.13 -5.32
N GLN A 97 -28.93 -5.96 -4.42
CA GLN A 97 -29.84 -4.81 -4.44
C GLN A 97 -29.07 -3.51 -4.16
N PHE A 98 -28.18 -3.53 -3.18
CA PHE A 98 -27.34 -2.37 -2.86
C PHE A 98 -26.40 -2.01 -4.02
N LYS A 99 -25.73 -2.99 -4.63
CA LYS A 99 -24.92 -2.78 -5.83
C LYS A 99 -25.71 -2.13 -6.98
N LYS A 100 -26.95 -2.62 -7.22
CA LYS A 100 -27.82 -2.03 -8.23
C LYS A 100 -28.22 -0.60 -7.90
N SER A 101 -28.38 -0.25 -6.63
CA SER A 101 -28.71 1.12 -6.22
C SER A 101 -27.53 2.10 -6.35
N LEU A 102 -26.29 1.59 -6.22
CA LEU A 102 -25.07 2.39 -6.41
C LEU A 102 -24.80 2.68 -7.90
N VAL A 103 -25.19 1.76 -8.78
CA VAL A 103 -25.06 1.98 -10.23
C VAL A 103 -26.26 2.79 -10.68
N HIS A 104 -26.10 4.09 -10.82
CA HIS A 104 -27.12 4.96 -11.43
C HIS A 104 -27.22 4.66 -12.94
N SER A 105 -27.89 3.55 -13.26
CA SER A 105 -28.23 3.20 -14.62
C SER A 105 -29.36 4.11 -15.09
N GLY A 106 -29.03 5.15 -15.81
CA GLY A 106 -30.05 6.02 -16.43
C GLY A 106 -29.72 7.50 -16.55
N LEU A 107 -28.63 7.96 -15.95
CA LEU A 107 -28.13 9.30 -16.27
C LEU A 107 -27.49 9.27 -17.66
N PRO A 108 -27.82 10.20 -18.54
CA PRO A 108 -27.18 10.29 -19.84
C PRO A 108 -25.69 10.48 -19.64
N VAL A 109 -24.87 9.66 -20.29
CA VAL A 109 -23.42 9.87 -20.38
C VAL A 109 -23.22 11.17 -21.13
N LEU A 110 -22.83 12.22 -20.41
CA LEU A 110 -22.49 13.50 -21.05
C LEU A 110 -21.14 13.33 -21.72
N ASN A 111 -21.10 13.39 -23.03
CA ASN A 111 -19.84 13.44 -23.77
C ASN A 111 -19.24 14.86 -23.59
N LEU A 112 -18.42 15.02 -22.56
CA LEU A 112 -17.81 16.31 -22.18
C LEU A 112 -16.60 16.67 -23.05
N LEU A 113 -16.04 15.66 -23.72
CA LEU A 113 -14.87 15.84 -24.56
C LEU A 113 -15.32 15.93 -26.03
N LYS A 114 -14.67 16.79 -26.78
CA LYS A 114 -14.83 16.81 -28.24
C LYS A 114 -14.22 15.56 -28.82
N GLU A 115 -14.90 14.95 -29.80
CA GLU A 115 -14.29 13.89 -30.58
C GLU A 115 -13.02 14.41 -31.24
N SER A 116 -11.90 13.78 -30.92
CA SER A 116 -10.60 14.06 -31.52
C SER A 116 -10.21 12.88 -32.39
N ALA A 117 -9.79 13.16 -33.61
CA ALA A 117 -9.23 12.13 -34.50
C ALA A 117 -7.83 11.63 -34.05
N LYS A 118 -7.26 12.19 -33.03
CA LYS A 118 -5.95 11.82 -32.50
C LYS A 118 -6.08 11.35 -31.05
N GLU A 119 -5.41 10.28 -30.74
CA GLU A 119 -5.25 9.78 -29.36
C GLU A 119 -4.40 10.79 -28.57
N PRO A 120 -5.01 11.51 -27.59
CA PRO A 120 -4.28 12.50 -26.81
C PRO A 120 -3.38 11.84 -25.76
N ASN A 121 -2.28 12.48 -25.41
CA ASN A 121 -1.59 12.12 -24.16
C ASN A 121 -2.45 12.47 -22.96
N VAL A 122 -2.46 11.60 -21.95
CA VAL A 122 -3.26 11.76 -20.74
C VAL A 122 -2.33 11.94 -19.56
N VAL A 123 -2.54 13.01 -18.79
CA VAL A 123 -1.77 13.30 -17.56
C VAL A 123 -2.73 13.39 -16.38
N PHE A 124 -2.56 12.49 -15.42
CA PHE A 124 -3.27 12.55 -14.15
C PHE A 124 -2.37 13.21 -13.09
N ILE A 125 -2.82 14.31 -12.51
CA ILE A 125 -2.11 15.00 -11.43
C ILE A 125 -2.92 14.79 -10.15
N VAL A 126 -2.40 13.95 -9.24
CA VAL A 126 -3.02 13.72 -7.94
C VAL A 126 -2.34 14.60 -6.91
N LEU A 127 -3.08 15.57 -6.40
CA LEU A 127 -2.59 16.54 -5.44
C LEU A 127 -2.96 16.10 -4.03
N GLU A 128 -1.94 15.88 -3.18
CA GLU A 128 -2.15 15.51 -1.79
C GLU A 128 -2.50 16.72 -0.94
N SER A 129 -3.38 16.51 0.06
CA SER A 129 -3.79 17.53 1.03
C SER A 129 -4.46 18.78 0.43
N TRP A 130 -4.98 18.68 -0.80
CA TRP A 130 -5.73 19.73 -1.45
C TRP A 130 -7.21 19.68 -1.07
N ALA A 131 -7.52 20.23 0.10
CA ALA A 131 -8.91 20.38 0.53
C ALA A 131 -9.57 21.60 -0.14
N SER A 132 -10.88 21.56 -0.31
CA SER A 132 -11.63 22.61 -0.99
C SER A 132 -11.53 23.99 -0.32
N ASP A 133 -11.22 24.02 0.98
CA ASP A 133 -11.05 25.24 1.75
C ASP A 133 -9.73 25.99 1.44
N VAL A 134 -8.74 25.31 0.84
CA VAL A 134 -7.49 25.93 0.37
C VAL A 134 -7.51 26.21 -1.14
N VAL A 135 -8.53 25.76 -1.87
CA VAL A 135 -8.69 26.00 -3.31
C VAL A 135 -9.55 27.22 -3.55
N SER A 136 -8.93 28.31 -4.04
CA SER A 136 -9.58 29.63 -4.09
C SER A 136 -10.87 29.65 -4.87
N CYS A 137 -10.91 29.02 -6.05
CA CYS A 137 -12.13 28.99 -6.89
C CYS A 137 -13.26 28.11 -6.34
N LEU A 138 -13.02 27.30 -5.29
CA LEU A 138 -14.05 26.45 -4.69
C LEU A 138 -14.65 27.07 -3.43
N ASN A 139 -13.83 27.48 -2.48
CA ASN A 139 -14.37 27.92 -1.18
C ASN A 139 -13.42 28.83 -0.37
N SER A 140 -12.20 29.09 -0.82
CA SER A 140 -11.25 29.91 -0.05
C SER A 140 -11.62 31.39 -0.12
N LYS A 141 -11.48 32.06 1.03
CA LYS A 141 -11.58 33.52 1.12
C LYS A 141 -10.32 34.24 0.65
N GLU A 142 -9.21 33.52 0.57
CA GLU A 142 -7.91 34.01 0.19
C GLU A 142 -7.48 33.37 -1.14
N VAL A 143 -6.73 34.12 -1.95
CA VAL A 143 -6.22 33.61 -3.23
C VAL A 143 -4.94 32.82 -2.97
N LEU A 144 -5.08 31.54 -2.62
CA LEU A 144 -3.98 30.64 -2.32
C LEU A 144 -3.52 29.85 -3.55
N THR A 145 -4.40 29.64 -4.53
CA THR A 145 -4.16 28.77 -5.69
C THR A 145 -4.39 29.49 -7.02
N PRO A 146 -3.72 30.62 -7.32
CA PRO A 146 -4.05 31.46 -8.48
C PRO A 146 -3.86 30.74 -9.82
N TYR A 147 -2.89 29.86 -9.95
CA TYR A 147 -2.68 29.08 -11.18
C TYR A 147 -3.79 28.05 -11.41
N PHE A 148 -4.24 27.39 -10.34
CA PHE A 148 -5.37 26.46 -10.43
C PHE A 148 -6.64 27.20 -10.79
N ASP A 149 -6.87 28.37 -10.22
CA ASP A 149 -8.02 29.23 -10.53
C ASP A 149 -8.01 29.70 -12.00
N SER A 150 -6.81 29.95 -12.55
CA SER A 150 -6.68 30.28 -13.98
C SER A 150 -7.02 29.07 -14.84
N LEU A 151 -6.44 27.90 -14.52
CA LEU A 151 -6.66 26.66 -15.26
C LEU A 151 -8.14 26.21 -15.21
N SER A 152 -8.80 26.41 -14.08
CA SER A 152 -10.23 26.04 -13.92
C SER A 152 -11.16 26.81 -14.87
N LYS A 153 -10.73 27.97 -15.38
CA LYS A 153 -11.50 28.77 -16.37
C LYS A 153 -11.32 28.27 -17.80
N GLU A 154 -10.27 27.48 -18.04
CA GLU A 154 -9.94 26.95 -19.37
C GLU A 154 -10.42 25.52 -19.59
N GLY A 155 -10.82 24.84 -18.49
CA GLY A 155 -11.22 23.45 -18.48
C GLY A 155 -12.59 23.20 -17.86
N LEU A 156 -12.84 21.96 -17.48
CA LEU A 156 -14.03 21.53 -16.75
C LEU A 156 -13.69 21.45 -15.26
N LEU A 157 -14.39 22.23 -14.45
CA LEU A 157 -14.29 22.20 -13.00
C LEU A 157 -15.47 21.43 -12.41
N PHE A 158 -15.19 20.31 -11.74
CA PHE A 158 -16.18 19.56 -10.98
C PHE A 158 -16.24 20.11 -9.55
N THR A 159 -17.26 20.89 -9.25
CA THR A 159 -17.41 21.55 -7.94
C THR A 159 -17.97 20.64 -6.86
N ASN A 160 -18.52 19.48 -7.22
CA ASN A 160 -19.12 18.51 -6.30
C ASN A 160 -18.41 17.16 -6.43
N CYS A 161 -17.08 17.17 -6.31
CA CYS A 161 -16.23 16.00 -6.38
C CYS A 161 -15.64 15.71 -4.99
N PHE A 162 -15.86 14.50 -4.49
CA PHE A 162 -15.42 14.08 -3.17
C PHE A 162 -14.42 12.93 -3.27
N ALA A 163 -13.36 13.00 -2.46
CA ALA A 163 -12.48 11.86 -2.28
C ALA A 163 -13.21 10.77 -1.48
N THR A 164 -13.07 9.52 -1.89
CA THR A 164 -13.69 8.38 -1.20
C THR A 164 -12.97 8.00 0.08
N GLY A 165 -11.74 8.49 0.31
CA GLY A 165 -10.95 8.20 1.50
C GLY A 165 -10.09 9.38 1.93
N VAL A 166 -9.80 9.43 3.23
CA VAL A 166 -9.05 10.51 3.89
C VAL A 166 -7.53 10.34 3.86
N ARG A 167 -7.03 9.22 3.34
CA ARG A 167 -5.59 8.90 3.27
C ARG A 167 -5.17 8.58 1.86
N THR A 168 -3.92 8.87 1.54
CA THR A 168 -3.31 8.69 0.22
C THR A 168 -3.40 7.24 -0.28
N ASP A 169 -3.15 6.27 0.59
CA ASP A 169 -3.23 4.84 0.27
C ASP A 169 -4.64 4.40 -0.16
N LYS A 170 -5.67 5.03 0.39
CA LYS A 170 -7.07 4.80 0.00
C LYS A 170 -7.45 5.59 -1.24
N GLY A 171 -7.02 6.86 -1.32
CA GLY A 171 -7.32 7.73 -2.46
C GLY A 171 -6.69 7.24 -3.77
N ILE A 172 -5.43 6.82 -3.74
CA ILE A 172 -4.74 6.28 -4.93
C ILE A 172 -5.41 5.00 -5.43
N SER A 173 -5.81 4.10 -4.54
CA SER A 173 -6.53 2.90 -4.95
C SER A 173 -7.88 3.22 -5.57
N ALA A 174 -8.59 4.22 -5.06
CA ALA A 174 -9.85 4.65 -5.66
C ALA A 174 -9.67 5.25 -7.06
N VAL A 175 -8.63 6.07 -7.26
CA VAL A 175 -8.34 6.68 -8.57
C VAL A 175 -7.89 5.64 -9.60
N LEU A 176 -6.97 4.74 -9.23
CA LEU A 176 -6.35 3.82 -10.21
C LEU A 176 -7.16 2.55 -10.46
N SER A 177 -7.99 2.12 -9.52
CA SER A 177 -8.77 0.88 -9.66
C SER A 177 -10.28 1.05 -9.52
N GLY A 178 -10.77 2.26 -9.22
CA GLY A 178 -12.18 2.47 -8.90
C GLY A 178 -12.63 1.78 -7.60
N PHE A 179 -11.69 1.25 -6.81
CA PHE A 179 -12.00 0.54 -5.57
C PHE A 179 -12.34 1.55 -4.47
N PRO A 180 -13.58 1.55 -3.94
CA PRO A 180 -13.98 2.53 -2.95
C PRO A 180 -13.19 2.37 -1.65
N ALA A 181 -12.84 3.48 -1.04
CA ALA A 181 -12.15 3.47 0.25
C ALA A 181 -13.01 2.81 1.33
N GLN A 182 -12.39 1.97 2.13
CA GLN A 182 -13.00 1.35 3.30
C GLN A 182 -12.44 1.97 4.58
N SER A 183 -13.23 1.94 5.67
CA SER A 183 -12.82 2.55 6.95
C SER A 183 -11.52 1.93 7.47
N ASP A 184 -11.45 0.61 7.49
CA ASP A 184 -10.43 -0.14 8.24
C ASP A 184 -9.35 -0.76 7.37
N ALA A 185 -9.56 -0.84 6.05
CA ALA A 185 -8.64 -1.48 5.12
C ALA A 185 -8.21 -0.57 3.98
N SER A 186 -6.96 -0.72 3.57
CA SER A 186 -6.42 -0.13 2.35
C SER A 186 -5.95 -1.23 1.41
N ALA A 187 -6.41 -1.22 0.16
CA ALA A 187 -6.05 -2.21 -0.85
C ALA A 187 -4.53 -2.26 -1.12
N ILE A 188 -3.84 -1.15 -0.93
CA ILE A 188 -2.39 -1.05 -1.11
C ILE A 188 -1.63 -1.88 -0.07
N MET A 189 -2.17 -2.01 1.14
CA MET A 189 -1.53 -2.77 2.21
C MET A 189 -1.57 -4.29 1.99
N TYR A 190 -2.38 -4.76 1.03
CA TYR A 190 -2.54 -6.18 0.69
C TYR A 190 -2.13 -6.45 -0.77
N PRO A 191 -0.82 -6.58 -1.04
CA PRO A 191 -0.31 -6.72 -2.41
C PRO A 191 -0.94 -7.85 -3.21
N GLU A 192 -1.20 -8.99 -2.59
CA GLU A 192 -1.81 -10.16 -3.20
C GLU A 192 -3.27 -9.93 -3.62
N LYS A 193 -3.98 -9.04 -2.93
CA LYS A 193 -5.36 -8.65 -3.26
C LYS A 193 -5.39 -7.60 -4.35
N SER A 194 -4.40 -6.70 -4.38
CA SER A 194 -4.33 -5.62 -5.37
C SER A 194 -4.20 -6.16 -6.81
N LEU A 195 -3.60 -7.34 -7.02
CA LEU A 195 -3.54 -8.01 -8.32
C LEU A 195 -4.92 -8.33 -8.94
N LYS A 196 -5.94 -8.45 -8.10
CA LYS A 196 -7.32 -8.79 -8.52
C LYS A 196 -8.16 -7.55 -8.81
N LEU A 197 -7.67 -6.37 -8.50
CA LEU A 197 -8.39 -5.13 -8.75
C LEU A 197 -8.38 -4.77 -10.23
N PRO A 198 -9.43 -4.11 -10.73
CA PRO A 198 -9.38 -3.50 -12.03
C PRO A 198 -8.28 -2.43 -12.07
N SER A 199 -7.81 -2.10 -13.25
CA SER A 199 -6.82 -1.04 -13.43
C SER A 199 -7.31 -0.04 -14.48
N LEU A 200 -7.21 1.24 -14.14
CA LEU A 200 -7.49 2.33 -15.07
C LEU A 200 -6.63 2.22 -16.34
N LEU A 201 -5.40 1.72 -16.24
CA LEU A 201 -4.51 1.60 -17.40
C LEU A 201 -5.01 0.61 -18.45
N LYS A 202 -5.83 -0.36 -18.07
CA LYS A 202 -6.42 -1.31 -19.05
C LYS A 202 -7.39 -0.63 -20.01
N GLU A 203 -7.88 0.55 -19.67
CA GLU A 203 -8.74 1.36 -20.53
C GLU A 203 -7.94 2.18 -21.57
N PHE A 204 -6.59 2.20 -21.42
CA PHE A 204 -5.67 2.93 -22.29
C PHE A 204 -4.81 1.96 -23.11
N ASP A 205 -5.48 1.11 -23.92
CA ASP A 205 -4.78 0.16 -24.80
C ASP A 205 -3.88 0.91 -25.80
N GLY A 206 -2.66 0.41 -26.00
CA GLY A 206 -1.67 1.05 -26.86
C GLY A 206 -0.89 2.22 -26.26
N TYR A 207 -1.22 2.67 -25.05
CA TYR A 207 -0.48 3.73 -24.37
C TYR A 207 0.70 3.19 -23.55
N SER A 208 1.80 3.94 -23.55
CA SER A 208 2.88 3.75 -22.57
C SER A 208 2.54 4.53 -21.29
N SER A 209 2.69 3.90 -20.15
CA SER A 209 2.37 4.50 -18.86
C SER A 209 3.63 4.81 -18.05
N LEU A 210 3.58 5.92 -17.31
CA LEU A 210 4.62 6.34 -16.37
C LEU A 210 3.96 6.84 -15.08
N PHE A 211 4.41 6.33 -13.95
CA PHE A 211 4.00 6.84 -12.64
C PHE A 211 5.16 7.62 -12.01
N VAL A 212 4.92 8.88 -11.67
CA VAL A 212 5.88 9.75 -10.98
C VAL A 212 5.37 9.99 -9.57
N TYR A 213 6.22 9.72 -8.58
CA TYR A 213 5.88 9.84 -7.18
C TYR A 213 6.91 10.70 -6.45
N GLY A 214 6.45 11.68 -5.66
CA GLY A 214 7.31 12.63 -4.97
C GLY A 214 7.93 12.10 -3.67
N GLY A 215 7.53 10.92 -3.20
CA GLY A 215 8.03 10.27 -1.99
C GLY A 215 8.80 8.98 -2.26
N ASP A 216 9.10 8.23 -1.20
CA ASP A 216 9.66 6.89 -1.32
C ASP A 216 8.54 5.88 -1.65
N PRO A 217 8.59 5.23 -2.82
CA PRO A 217 7.53 4.29 -3.23
C PRO A 217 7.52 3.00 -2.41
N SER A 218 8.53 2.73 -1.58
CA SER A 218 8.51 1.61 -0.63
C SER A 218 7.52 1.85 0.51
N PHE A 219 7.18 3.11 0.77
CA PHE A 219 6.22 3.44 1.82
C PHE A 219 4.84 2.85 1.52
N ALA A 220 4.26 2.20 2.53
CA ALA A 220 2.90 1.61 2.49
C ALA A 220 2.67 0.67 1.28
N ASN A 221 3.69 -0.05 0.81
CA ASN A 221 3.62 -0.96 -0.35
C ASN A 221 3.20 -0.28 -1.68
N MET A 222 3.35 1.03 -1.80
CA MET A 222 2.95 1.81 -2.98
C MET A 222 3.59 1.24 -4.26
N LYS A 223 4.88 0.89 -4.21
CA LYS A 223 5.61 0.36 -5.36
C LYS A 223 4.98 -0.93 -5.90
N ILE A 224 4.64 -1.87 -5.01
CA ILE A 224 3.98 -3.13 -5.41
C ILE A 224 2.62 -2.84 -6.03
N TYR A 225 1.85 -1.97 -5.39
CA TYR A 225 0.53 -1.61 -5.87
C TYR A 225 0.57 -1.02 -7.29
N ILE A 226 1.47 -0.07 -7.54
CA ILE A 226 1.62 0.59 -8.84
C ILE A 226 2.03 -0.40 -9.92
N GLN A 227 2.97 -1.31 -9.62
CA GLN A 227 3.36 -2.37 -10.55
C GLN A 227 2.20 -3.32 -10.83
N ASN A 228 1.40 -3.68 -9.83
CA ASN A 228 0.20 -4.52 -10.00
C ASN A 228 -0.87 -3.83 -10.84
N MET A 229 -0.91 -2.49 -10.84
CA MET A 229 -1.80 -1.70 -11.71
C MET A 229 -1.28 -1.61 -13.16
N GLY A 230 -0.03 -2.01 -13.45
CA GLY A 230 0.53 -2.07 -14.80
C GLY A 230 1.44 -0.91 -15.19
N PHE A 231 1.92 -0.12 -14.22
CA PHE A 231 2.96 0.90 -14.46
C PHE A 231 4.36 0.32 -14.51
#